data_6924a6ed6dc53d16c81f2145d0ae7824
#
_entry.id   6924a6ed6dc53d16c81f2145d0ae7824
#
_cell.length_a   1.000
_cell.length_b   1.000
_cell.length_c   1.000
_cell.angle_alpha   90.00
_cell.angle_beta   90.00
_cell.angle_gamma   90.00
#
_symmetry.space_group_name_H-M   'P 1'
#
loop_
_entity.id
_entity.type
_entity.pdbx_description
1 polymer ?
#
loop_
_entity_poly.entity_id
_entity_poly.type
_entity_poly.pdbx_seq_one_letter_code
_entity_poly.pdbx_strand_id
1 'polypeptide(L)'
;MKVWKKEEIKDLIENRNDAVIRGMLRIYDLQTESEKVFGDTHENNGIGFSGVDGDIMSSFVKFYNKTNFLTFKQMKIARKKMLKYAGQLTKIVNKEVGYV
;
A
#
# COMPACT_ATOMS: atom_id res chain seq x y z
N MET A 1 2.05 23.32 3.94
CA MET A 1 2.10 21.85 3.91
C MET A 1 0.76 21.29 3.47
N LYS A 2 0.79 20.38 2.53
CA LYS A 2 -0.46 19.86 1.97
C LYS A 2 -0.98 18.68 2.79
N VAL A 3 -2.29 18.70 3.06
CA VAL A 3 -2.98 17.57 3.64
C VAL A 3 -3.71 16.85 2.50
N TRP A 4 -3.38 15.59 2.29
CA TRP A 4 -3.97 14.81 1.22
C TRP A 4 -5.37 14.34 1.58
N LYS A 5 -6.25 14.30 0.59
CA LYS A 5 -7.60 13.76 0.75
C LYS A 5 -7.67 12.40 0.10
N LYS A 6 -8.58 11.57 0.58
CA LYS A 6 -8.75 10.22 0.06
C LYS A 6 -9.04 10.22 -1.45
N GLU A 7 -9.84 11.16 -1.91
CA GLU A 7 -10.19 11.28 -3.33
C GLU A 7 -8.96 11.56 -4.18
N GLU A 8 -8.04 12.35 -3.67
CA GLU A 8 -6.81 12.65 -4.37
C GLU A 8 -5.93 11.42 -4.49
N ILE A 9 -5.86 10.63 -3.43
CA ILE A 9 -5.09 9.39 -3.43
C ILE A 9 -5.71 8.39 -4.41
N LYS A 10 -7.03 8.27 -4.40
CA LYS A 10 -7.71 7.38 -5.35
C LYS A 10 -7.44 7.79 -6.79
N ASP A 11 -7.44 9.08 -7.06
CA ASP A 11 -7.17 9.59 -8.40
C ASP A 11 -5.76 9.23 -8.87
N LEU A 12 -4.78 9.35 -7.98
CA LEU A 12 -3.42 8.97 -8.30
C LEU A 12 -3.32 7.47 -8.60
N ILE A 13 -3.98 6.64 -7.79
CA ILE A 13 -3.95 5.19 -7.99
C ILE A 13 -4.60 4.82 -9.31
N GLU A 14 -5.69 5.48 -9.68
CA GLU A 14 -6.38 5.20 -10.93
C GLU A 14 -5.57 5.57 -12.15
N ASN A 15 -4.76 6.61 -12.06
CA ASN A 15 -4.13 7.21 -13.23
C ASN A 15 -2.62 7.01 -13.32
N ARG A 16 -1.98 6.55 -12.27
CA ARG A 16 -0.52 6.43 -12.25
C ARG A 16 -0.07 5.07 -11.75
N ASN A 17 0.74 4.40 -12.57
CA ASN A 17 1.30 3.10 -12.17
C ASN A 17 2.25 3.23 -10.99
N ASP A 18 3.05 4.29 -10.97
CA ASP A 18 3.99 4.50 -9.87
C ASP A 18 3.27 4.70 -8.54
N ALA A 19 2.10 5.31 -8.56
CA ALA A 19 1.31 5.47 -7.33
C ALA A 19 0.84 4.12 -6.79
N VAL A 20 0.43 3.21 -7.69
CA VAL A 20 0.03 1.86 -7.30
C VAL A 20 1.20 1.15 -6.64
N ILE A 21 2.36 1.19 -7.27
CA ILE A 21 3.55 0.49 -6.77
C ILE A 21 4.01 1.08 -5.44
N ARG A 22 4.15 2.40 -5.35
CA ARG A 22 4.60 3.06 -4.12
C ARG A 22 3.66 2.78 -2.96
N GLY A 23 2.36 2.86 -3.22
CA GLY A 23 1.38 2.60 -2.18
C GLY A 23 1.45 1.16 -1.69
N MET A 24 1.55 0.23 -2.61
CA MET A 24 1.66 -1.20 -2.29
C MET A 24 2.90 -1.48 -1.44
N LEU A 25 4.04 -0.97 -1.87
CA LEU A 25 5.29 -1.17 -1.15
C LEU A 25 5.24 -0.55 0.24
N ARG A 26 4.65 0.62 0.35
CA ARG A 26 4.58 1.33 1.62
C ARG A 26 3.72 0.59 2.65
N ILE A 27 2.56 0.11 2.22
CA ILE A 27 1.69 -0.65 3.12
C ILE A 27 2.39 -1.93 3.55
N TYR A 28 3.04 -2.62 2.61
CA TYR A 28 3.75 -3.85 2.92
C TYR A 28 4.87 -3.62 3.94
N ASP A 29 5.66 -2.56 3.74
CA ASP A 29 6.75 -2.23 4.66
C ASP A 29 6.24 -1.97 6.07
N LEU A 30 5.17 -1.20 6.19
CA LEU A 30 4.63 -0.87 7.50
C LEU A 30 4.00 -2.09 8.16
N GLN A 31 3.39 -2.95 7.39
CA GLN A 31 2.82 -4.19 7.90
C GLN A 31 3.91 -5.12 8.44
N THR A 32 4.97 -5.33 7.67
CA THR A 32 6.05 -6.21 8.11
C THR A 32 6.82 -5.65 9.28
N GLU A 33 6.96 -4.33 9.35
CA GLU A 33 7.63 -3.68 10.46
C GLU A 33 6.83 -3.88 11.76
N SER A 34 5.52 -3.75 11.69
CA SER A 34 4.65 -4.00 12.83
C SER A 34 4.77 -5.45 13.30
N GLU A 35 4.79 -6.38 12.37
CA GLU A 35 4.93 -7.80 12.71
C GLU A 35 6.25 -8.08 13.41
N LYS A 36 7.33 -7.46 12.96
CA LYS A 36 8.64 -7.60 13.58
C LYS A 36 8.65 -7.09 15.01
N VAL A 37 8.05 -5.93 15.22
CA VAL A 37 8.11 -5.27 16.53
C VAL A 37 7.24 -6.00 17.55
N PHE A 38 6.06 -6.46 17.15
CA PHE A 38 5.10 -7.03 18.10
C PHE A 38 5.06 -8.54 18.11
N GLY A 39 5.77 -9.17 17.20
CA GLY A 39 5.87 -10.62 17.20
C GLY A 39 4.72 -11.35 16.52
N ASP A 40 3.68 -10.66 16.15
CA ASP A 40 2.58 -11.23 15.38
C ASP A 40 1.75 -10.12 14.75
N THR A 41 0.69 -10.52 14.05
CA THR A 41 -0.07 -9.58 13.23
C THR A 41 -1.36 -9.11 13.87
N HIS A 42 -1.67 -9.56 15.05
CA HIS A 42 -2.95 -9.17 15.66
C HIS A 42 -2.95 -7.72 16.11
N GLU A 43 -1.80 -7.18 16.37
CA GLU A 43 -1.68 -5.80 16.82
C GLU A 43 -1.73 -4.89 15.62
N ASN A 44 -2.92 -4.62 15.14
CA ASN A 44 -3.03 -3.80 13.97
C ASN A 44 -3.36 -2.36 14.35
N ASN A 45 -2.69 -1.46 13.70
CA ASN A 45 -2.92 -0.03 13.83
C ASN A 45 -3.71 0.48 12.64
N GLY A 46 -4.42 -0.39 11.96
CA GLY A 46 -5.20 -0.07 10.78
C GLY A 46 -4.40 -0.07 9.49
N ILE A 47 -3.15 -0.53 9.54
CA ILE A 47 -2.30 -0.58 8.37
C ILE A 47 -1.96 -2.01 8.02
N GLY A 48 -2.11 -2.33 6.74
CA GLY A 48 -1.80 -3.65 6.23
C GLY A 48 -2.87 -4.14 5.30
N PHE A 49 -2.56 -5.20 4.55
CA PHE A 49 -3.52 -5.82 3.67
C PHE A 49 -4.39 -6.79 4.46
N SER A 50 -5.65 -6.91 4.06
CA SER A 50 -6.54 -7.90 4.67
C SER A 50 -6.03 -9.31 4.33
N GLY A 51 -6.47 -10.31 5.11
CA GLY A 51 -5.99 -11.67 4.92
C GLY A 51 -6.14 -12.19 3.50
N VAL A 52 -7.25 -11.87 2.84
CA VAL A 52 -7.50 -12.31 1.47
C VAL A 52 -6.53 -11.68 0.49
N ASP A 53 -6.24 -10.39 0.67
CA ASP A 53 -5.36 -9.67 -0.23
C ASP A 53 -3.90 -9.82 0.13
N GLY A 54 -3.61 -10.21 1.37
CA GLY A 54 -2.24 -10.26 1.87
C GLY A 54 -1.33 -11.13 1.04
N ASP A 55 -1.78 -12.33 0.70
CA ASP A 55 -0.97 -13.28 -0.06
C ASP A 55 -0.65 -12.76 -1.46
N ILE A 56 -1.67 -12.27 -2.17
CA ILE A 56 -1.45 -11.82 -3.54
C ILE A 56 -0.64 -10.53 -3.58
N MET A 57 -0.89 -9.62 -2.66
CA MET A 57 -0.15 -8.36 -2.63
C MET A 57 1.30 -8.58 -2.21
N SER A 58 1.55 -9.48 -1.26
CA SER A 58 2.92 -9.85 -0.88
C SER A 58 3.66 -10.47 -2.05
N SER A 59 2.99 -11.32 -2.81
CA SER A 59 3.55 -11.93 -4.00
C SER A 59 3.96 -10.86 -5.02
N PHE A 60 3.11 -9.84 -5.22
CA PHE A 60 3.43 -8.75 -6.14
C PHE A 60 4.63 -7.92 -5.64
N VAL A 61 4.70 -7.68 -4.35
CA VAL A 61 5.83 -6.94 -3.77
C VAL A 61 7.13 -7.70 -4.01
N LYS A 62 7.13 -9.00 -3.76
CA LYS A 62 8.30 -9.83 -3.97
C LYS A 62 8.70 -9.87 -5.44
N PHE A 63 7.73 -9.97 -6.33
CA PHE A 63 8.00 -9.94 -7.75
C PHE A 63 8.61 -8.60 -8.17
N TYR A 64 8.05 -7.50 -7.68
CA TYR A 64 8.55 -6.16 -8.01
C TYR A 64 9.98 -5.97 -7.49
N ASN A 65 10.25 -6.41 -6.27
CA ASN A 65 11.59 -6.27 -5.70
C ASN A 65 12.63 -7.06 -6.49
N LYS A 66 12.21 -8.14 -7.13
CA LYS A 66 13.09 -8.99 -7.91
C LYS A 66 13.30 -8.44 -9.34
N THR A 67 12.28 -7.87 -9.95
CA THR A 67 12.28 -7.50 -11.36
C THR A 67 12.20 -6.01 -11.63
N ASN A 68 11.82 -5.21 -10.64
CA ASN A 68 11.61 -3.77 -10.74
C ASN A 68 10.42 -3.38 -11.61
N PHE A 69 9.49 -4.30 -11.84
CA PHE A 69 8.26 -3.97 -12.56
C PHE A 69 7.15 -4.93 -12.17
N LEU A 70 5.92 -4.60 -12.56
CA LEU A 70 4.77 -5.50 -12.48
C LEU A 70 4.29 -5.74 -13.91
N THR A 71 3.84 -6.97 -14.18
CA THR A 71 3.25 -7.27 -15.49
C THR A 71 1.95 -6.49 -15.63
N PHE A 72 1.45 -6.39 -16.85
CA PHE A 72 0.19 -5.71 -17.11
C PHE A 72 -0.95 -6.28 -16.26
N LYS A 73 -1.03 -7.61 -16.18
CA LYS A 73 -2.04 -8.28 -15.39
C LYS A 73 -1.90 -7.99 -13.90
N GLN A 74 -0.68 -8.06 -13.40
CA GLN A 74 -0.41 -7.77 -11.98
C GLN A 74 -0.77 -6.34 -11.66
N MET A 75 -0.40 -5.40 -12.53
CA MET A 75 -0.71 -3.99 -12.32
C MET A 75 -2.22 -3.76 -12.27
N LYS A 76 -2.95 -4.41 -13.14
CA LYS A 76 -4.41 -4.27 -13.18
C LYS A 76 -5.05 -4.74 -11.87
N ILE A 77 -4.62 -5.88 -11.38
CA ILE A 77 -5.13 -6.43 -10.13
C ILE A 77 -4.71 -5.56 -8.94
N ALA A 78 -3.43 -5.17 -8.92
CA ALA A 78 -2.90 -4.35 -7.85
C ALA A 78 -3.64 -3.01 -7.77
N ARG A 79 -3.89 -2.36 -8.90
CA ARG A 79 -4.62 -1.10 -8.93
C ARG A 79 -6.00 -1.24 -8.33
N LYS A 80 -6.72 -2.27 -8.74
CA LYS A 80 -8.06 -2.51 -8.24
C LYS A 80 -8.06 -2.70 -6.72
N LYS A 81 -7.11 -3.48 -6.21
CA LYS A 81 -7.01 -3.72 -4.78
C LYS A 81 -6.55 -2.48 -4.03
N MET A 82 -5.59 -1.76 -4.59
CA MET A 82 -5.08 -0.55 -3.93
C MET A 82 -6.13 0.54 -3.75
N LEU A 83 -7.15 0.57 -4.61
CA LEU A 83 -8.25 1.52 -4.42
C LEU A 83 -8.97 1.29 -3.09
N LYS A 84 -9.03 0.04 -2.63
CA LYS A 84 -9.63 -0.26 -1.33
C LYS A 84 -8.78 0.28 -0.17
N TYR A 85 -7.50 0.45 -0.41
CA TYR A 85 -6.58 0.89 0.65
C TYR A 85 -6.25 2.37 0.57
N ALA A 86 -6.99 3.12 -0.25
CA ALA A 86 -6.76 4.56 -0.38
C ALA A 86 -6.87 5.29 0.95
N GLY A 87 -7.78 4.84 1.81
CA GLY A 87 -7.92 5.44 3.15
C GLY A 87 -6.68 5.26 4.00
N GLN A 88 -6.09 4.07 3.98
CA GLN A 88 -4.85 3.81 4.70
C GLN A 88 -3.72 4.65 4.14
N LEU A 89 -3.61 4.72 2.82
CA LEU A 89 -2.56 5.52 2.18
C LEU A 89 -2.69 7.00 2.50
N THR A 90 -3.92 7.50 2.58
CA THR A 90 -4.14 8.89 2.94
C THR A 90 -3.57 9.19 4.34
N LYS A 91 -3.81 8.29 5.28
CA LYS A 91 -3.27 8.44 6.62
C LYS A 91 -1.75 8.38 6.62
N ILE A 92 -1.18 7.47 5.84
CA ILE A 92 0.25 7.29 5.77
C ILE A 92 0.95 8.54 5.21
N VAL A 93 0.47 9.05 4.08
CA VAL A 93 1.14 10.19 3.46
C VAL A 93 1.01 11.44 4.30
N ASN A 94 -0.12 11.63 4.96
CA ASN A 94 -0.29 12.80 5.82
C ASN A 94 0.64 12.76 7.03
N LYS A 95 0.83 11.58 7.56
CA LYS A 95 1.73 11.39 8.69
C LYS A 95 3.18 11.56 8.28
N GLU A 96 3.54 11.06 7.11
CA GLU A 96 4.92 11.13 6.63
C GLU A 96 5.38 12.53 6.28
N VAL A 97 4.46 13.41 5.92
CA VAL A 97 4.84 14.80 5.65
C VAL A 97 4.79 15.67 6.91
N GLY A 98 4.75 15.04 8.06
CA GLY A 98 4.81 15.77 9.33
C GLY A 98 3.48 16.25 9.85
N TYR A 99 2.41 15.86 9.21
CA TYR A 99 1.08 16.18 9.70
C TYR A 99 0.68 15.15 10.75
N VAL A 100 0.37 15.58 11.91
CA VAL A 100 0.00 14.66 12.98
C VAL A 100 -1.29 15.10 13.63
#